data_5f84e398f2f4611b41777262274b3f0f
#
_entry.id   5f84e398f2f4611b41777262274b3f0f
#
_cell.length_a   1.000
_cell.length_b   1.000
_cell.length_c   1.000
_cell.angle_alpha   90.00
_cell.angle_beta   90.00
_cell.angle_gamma   90.00
#
_symmetry.space_group_name_H-M   'P 1'
#
loop_
_entity.id
_entity.type
_entity.pdbx_description
1 polymer ?
#
loop_
_entity_poly.entity_id
_entity_poly.type
_entity_poly.pdbx_seq_one_letter_code
_entity_poly.pdbx_strand_id
1 'polypeptide(L)'
;MRATGVRVVLSTAVVLVGLGMPSVAMVHGAAAAPRAVHGHVTVSASPTPAFAGDAPDPDVIYSDGTYYAFTTGTALGNHLQALIDTSGDPAGGWRSYTGLPYGSSALPATPAWETPDTQTSPGVFFDRGHWVMFYDASVDPYAGDSGHSCLSVATAVSLHPGAPVFTDTSRGPLYCAPGGVLDPSPFVDPATGAAYLLWKSNDGSSSEPSRVWSVPLGGDGTVFAGTPTVLLTVDQAALPWETTVDDPQMVSADGSYDLLFSTGDYQSAGYAQALTTCSGPLGPCRQPTGGPFLTSYGNVAGPGGGSLFTDADGHWWLDYAGWPGTCTSYSCGGVRRLFVAPIDLSNGLVVPCTRPAAPPEGYRMTAGDGGIFTFGTLPYCGSTGSIVLNQPVVGMADTTDGGGYWTVARDGGVFAFGDAHPFGSMGGVTLNRPIVGMAVTSDDRGYWLVASDGGIFSFGDARFDGSTGGIHLNQPVVGMAATPGGRGYWLVASDGGIFSFGDARFYGSTGGIHLNQPVVGMAGP
;
A
#
# COMPACT_ATOMS: atom_id res chain seq x y z
N MET A 1 23.08 53.27 79.62
CA MET A 1 21.89 53.23 78.76
C MET A 1 22.10 52.21 77.67
N ARG A 2 21.16 51.41 77.48
CA ARG A 2 21.19 50.06 76.87
C ARG A 2 21.85 49.98 75.49
N ALA A 3 22.83 49.04 75.39
CA ALA A 3 23.38 48.57 74.13
C ALA A 3 22.69 47.26 73.76
N THR A 4 22.17 47.16 72.58
CA THR A 4 21.61 45.93 72.01
C THR A 4 22.63 45.30 71.07
N GLY A 5 23.11 44.12 71.43
CA GLY A 5 24.05 43.34 70.62
C GLY A 5 23.35 42.58 69.51
N VAL A 6 23.96 42.56 68.34
CA VAL A 6 23.58 41.71 67.20
C VAL A 6 24.56 40.49 67.20
N ARG A 7 23.99 39.28 67.33
CA ARG A 7 24.72 38.05 67.14
C ARG A 7 24.75 37.69 65.64
N VAL A 8 25.95 37.55 65.08
CA VAL A 8 26.17 36.97 63.77
C VAL A 8 26.31 35.44 63.97
N VAL A 9 25.45 34.68 63.31
CA VAL A 9 25.56 33.23 63.19
C VAL A 9 26.20 32.94 61.83
N LEU A 10 27.43 32.39 61.87
CA LEU A 10 28.05 31.81 60.68
C LEU A 10 27.43 30.43 60.41
N SER A 11 26.77 30.28 59.29
CA SER A 11 26.38 28.97 58.73
C SER A 11 27.39 28.54 57.69
N THR A 12 28.09 27.46 57.99
CA THR A 12 28.97 26.75 57.06
C THR A 12 28.10 26.03 56.03
N ALA A 13 28.15 26.47 54.77
CA ALA A 13 27.54 25.76 53.66
C ALA A 13 28.45 24.63 53.18
N VAL A 14 28.02 23.39 53.34
CA VAL A 14 28.63 22.23 52.71
C VAL A 14 28.13 22.18 51.26
N VAL A 15 29.02 22.37 50.31
CA VAL A 15 28.74 22.19 48.87
C VAL A 15 28.77 20.68 48.57
N LEU A 16 27.59 20.08 48.41
CA LEU A 16 27.41 18.76 47.80
C LEU A 16 27.36 18.96 46.28
N VAL A 17 28.41 18.53 45.60
CA VAL A 17 28.42 18.41 44.15
C VAL A 17 27.53 17.19 43.79
N GLY A 18 26.29 17.45 43.44
CA GLY A 18 25.38 16.48 42.86
C GLY A 18 25.68 16.33 41.37
N LEU A 19 26.19 15.16 41.00
CA LEU A 19 26.26 14.72 39.60
C LEU A 19 24.80 14.61 39.09
N GLY A 20 24.38 15.56 38.31
CA GLY A 20 23.08 15.54 37.60
C GLY A 20 23.09 14.48 36.52
N MET A 21 22.38 13.37 36.71
CA MET A 21 21.95 12.53 35.63
C MET A 21 20.90 13.30 34.80
N PRO A 22 20.96 13.25 33.46
CA PRO A 22 19.92 13.85 32.65
C PRO A 22 18.62 13.09 32.88
N SER A 23 17.59 13.78 33.33
CA SER A 23 16.23 13.29 33.36
C SER A 23 15.80 13.00 31.94
N VAL A 24 15.71 11.73 31.55
CA VAL A 24 15.02 11.31 30.35
C VAL A 24 13.54 11.62 30.59
N ALA A 25 13.06 12.69 30.02
CA ALA A 25 11.64 12.94 29.89
C ALA A 25 11.06 11.79 29.03
N MET A 26 10.34 10.87 29.66
CA MET A 26 9.45 9.96 28.92
C MET A 26 8.41 10.87 28.22
N VAL A 27 8.64 11.09 26.94
CA VAL A 27 7.57 11.54 26.05
C VAL A 27 6.59 10.36 26.00
N HIS A 28 5.49 10.46 26.74
CA HIS A 28 4.34 9.63 26.54
C HIS A 28 3.87 9.95 25.11
N GLY A 29 4.24 9.11 24.15
CA GLY A 29 3.66 9.14 22.83
C GLY A 29 2.14 9.05 23.02
N ALA A 30 1.43 10.06 22.59
CA ALA A 30 -0.02 9.98 22.47
C ALA A 30 -0.31 8.74 21.63
N ALA A 31 -1.07 7.79 22.17
CA ALA A 31 -1.53 6.65 21.40
C ALA A 31 -2.20 7.20 20.15
N ALA A 32 -1.71 6.82 18.97
CA ALA A 32 -2.31 7.22 17.72
C ALA A 32 -3.80 6.88 17.78
N ALA A 33 -4.64 7.84 17.40
CA ALA A 33 -6.08 7.61 17.31
C ALA A 33 -6.33 6.39 16.42
N PRO A 34 -7.34 5.56 16.73
CA PRO A 34 -7.60 4.36 15.95
C PRO A 34 -7.83 4.74 14.48
N ARG A 35 -6.98 4.24 13.60
CA ARG A 35 -7.20 4.28 12.15
C ARG A 35 -8.48 3.49 11.86
N ALA A 36 -9.52 4.15 11.40
CA ALA A 36 -10.69 3.49 10.89
C ALA A 36 -10.39 3.09 9.43
N VAL A 37 -10.22 1.81 9.18
CA VAL A 37 -10.13 1.29 7.81
C VAL A 37 -11.55 1.28 7.24
N HIS A 38 -11.90 2.31 6.48
CA HIS A 38 -13.15 2.38 5.73
C HIS A 38 -12.79 2.58 4.25
N GLY A 39 -12.94 1.54 3.45
CA GLY A 39 -12.77 1.63 2.02
C GLY A 39 -13.71 0.68 1.28
N HIS A 40 -14.75 1.19 0.63
CA HIS A 40 -15.38 0.49 -0.47
C HIS A 40 -14.63 0.85 -1.74
N VAL A 41 -13.94 -0.12 -2.34
CA VAL A 41 -13.31 0.04 -3.64
C VAL A 41 -14.33 -0.22 -4.72
N THR A 42 -14.68 0.80 -5.49
CA THR A 42 -15.39 0.63 -6.74
C THR A 42 -14.37 0.66 -7.87
N VAL A 43 -13.91 -0.48 -8.31
CA VAL A 43 -13.04 -0.60 -9.48
C VAL A 43 -13.91 -0.52 -10.73
N SER A 44 -13.81 0.54 -11.50
CA SER A 44 -14.75 0.84 -12.59
C SER A 44 -14.38 0.26 -13.95
N ALA A 45 -13.30 -0.47 -14.10
CA ALA A 45 -12.90 -1.11 -15.35
C ALA A 45 -12.62 -2.59 -15.15
N SER A 46 -12.89 -3.41 -16.17
CA SER A 46 -12.46 -4.81 -16.19
C SER A 46 -10.94 -4.85 -16.34
N PRO A 47 -10.16 -5.12 -15.28
CA PRO A 47 -8.72 -5.11 -15.40
C PRO A 47 -8.28 -6.27 -16.29
N THR A 48 -7.24 -6.00 -17.06
CA THR A 48 -6.51 -7.07 -17.76
C THR A 48 -5.64 -7.78 -16.71
N PRO A 49 -5.67 -9.11 -16.63
CA PRO A 49 -4.76 -9.81 -15.75
C PRO A 49 -3.30 -9.57 -16.17
N ALA A 50 -2.44 -9.35 -15.19
CA ALA A 50 -1.00 -9.19 -15.39
C ALA A 50 -0.38 -10.47 -15.99
N PHE A 51 -0.90 -11.66 -15.58
CA PHE A 51 -0.61 -12.94 -16.19
C PHE A 51 -1.91 -13.67 -16.56
N ALA A 52 -2.00 -14.15 -17.81
CA ALA A 52 -3.20 -14.76 -18.36
C ALA A 52 -3.38 -16.25 -18.00
N GLY A 53 -2.35 -16.90 -17.48
CA GLY A 53 -2.39 -18.29 -16.99
C GLY A 53 -2.93 -18.37 -15.55
N ASP A 54 -2.98 -19.60 -15.04
CA ASP A 54 -3.33 -19.87 -13.65
C ASP A 54 -2.17 -19.45 -12.73
N ALA A 55 -2.45 -18.65 -11.73
CA ALA A 55 -1.47 -18.12 -10.78
C ALA A 55 -2.17 -17.80 -9.43
N PRO A 56 -2.60 -18.85 -8.70
CA PRO A 56 -3.21 -18.68 -7.39
C PRO A 56 -2.16 -18.35 -6.32
N ASP A 57 -2.60 -17.64 -5.29
CA ASP A 57 -1.86 -17.30 -4.08
C ASP A 57 -0.45 -16.74 -4.41
N PRO A 58 -0.39 -15.64 -5.19
CA PRO A 58 0.87 -15.04 -5.59
C PRO A 58 1.58 -14.38 -4.42
N ASP A 59 2.91 -14.50 -4.40
CA ASP A 59 3.81 -13.70 -3.58
C ASP A 59 4.81 -13.02 -4.52
N VAL A 60 4.73 -11.71 -4.66
CA VAL A 60 5.55 -10.93 -5.59
C VAL A 60 6.69 -10.25 -4.87
N ILE A 61 7.89 -10.42 -5.39
CA ILE A 61 9.09 -9.74 -4.93
C ILE A 61 9.81 -9.03 -6.09
N TYR A 62 10.52 -7.95 -5.77
CA TYR A 62 11.41 -7.25 -6.70
C TYR A 62 12.87 -7.47 -6.32
N SER A 63 13.69 -7.88 -7.27
CA SER A 63 15.14 -8.02 -7.09
C SER A 63 15.90 -7.78 -8.39
N ASP A 64 16.95 -6.97 -8.33
CA ASP A 64 17.90 -6.74 -9.43
C ASP A 64 17.24 -6.40 -10.78
N GLY A 65 16.23 -5.52 -10.77
CA GLY A 65 15.53 -5.08 -11.99
C GLY A 65 14.50 -6.07 -12.52
N THR A 66 14.16 -7.11 -11.76
CA THR A 66 13.21 -8.16 -12.15
C THR A 66 12.18 -8.35 -11.06
N TYR A 67 10.91 -8.45 -11.44
CA TYR A 67 9.85 -8.93 -10.56
C TYR A 67 9.73 -10.44 -10.70
N TYR A 68 9.54 -11.11 -9.57
CA TYR A 68 9.28 -12.54 -9.47
C TYR A 68 7.95 -12.73 -8.78
N ALA A 69 7.07 -13.57 -9.33
CA ALA A 69 5.88 -14.03 -8.63
C ALA A 69 6.01 -15.55 -8.40
N PHE A 70 5.92 -15.95 -7.15
CA PHE A 70 5.82 -17.35 -6.77
C PHE A 70 4.36 -17.63 -6.45
N THR A 71 3.83 -18.73 -6.98
CA THR A 71 2.39 -19.04 -6.84
C THR A 71 2.19 -20.51 -6.51
N THR A 72 1.04 -20.82 -5.95
CA THR A 72 0.60 -22.21 -5.80
C THR A 72 0.72 -22.97 -7.11
N GLY A 73 1.04 -24.25 -7.03
CA GLY A 73 1.12 -25.14 -8.18
C GLY A 73 -0.20 -25.20 -8.95
N THR A 74 -0.09 -25.27 -10.26
CA THR A 74 -1.27 -25.36 -11.11
C THR A 74 -1.74 -26.81 -11.25
N ALA A 75 -3.00 -27.01 -11.69
CA ALA A 75 -3.57 -28.33 -12.02
C ALA A 75 -2.77 -29.11 -13.08
N LEU A 76 -1.67 -28.57 -13.58
CA LEU A 76 -0.80 -29.13 -14.61
C LEU A 76 0.50 -29.74 -14.06
N GLY A 77 0.62 -29.89 -12.72
CA GLY A 77 1.71 -30.62 -12.07
C GLY A 77 2.98 -29.80 -11.79
N ASN A 78 2.87 -28.50 -11.65
CA ASN A 78 3.95 -27.68 -11.10
C ASN A 78 3.84 -27.68 -9.57
N HIS A 79 4.92 -27.97 -8.86
CA HIS A 79 4.90 -27.93 -7.40
C HIS A 79 4.68 -26.51 -6.86
N LEU A 80 5.48 -25.55 -7.27
CA LEU A 80 5.29 -24.13 -7.03
C LEU A 80 5.71 -23.39 -8.29
N GLN A 81 4.84 -22.52 -8.80
CA GLN A 81 5.12 -21.85 -10.06
C GLN A 81 6.01 -20.62 -9.86
N ALA A 82 6.91 -20.35 -10.79
CA ALA A 82 7.64 -19.09 -10.87
C ALA A 82 7.29 -18.34 -12.14
N LEU A 83 6.89 -17.08 -11.98
CA LEU A 83 6.68 -16.11 -13.05
C LEU A 83 7.73 -15.01 -12.93
N ILE A 84 8.07 -14.38 -14.04
CA ILE A 84 8.97 -13.23 -14.06
C ILE A 84 8.43 -12.10 -14.91
N ASP A 85 8.76 -10.88 -14.53
CA ASP A 85 8.62 -9.69 -15.35
C ASP A 85 9.90 -8.85 -15.32
N THR A 86 10.37 -8.46 -16.51
CA THR A 86 11.56 -7.62 -16.73
C THR A 86 11.21 -6.33 -17.46
N SER A 87 9.93 -5.99 -17.57
CA SER A 87 9.47 -4.79 -18.27
C SER A 87 9.71 -3.51 -17.48
N GLY A 88 9.81 -3.63 -16.16
CA GLY A 88 9.85 -2.50 -15.23
C GLY A 88 8.47 -1.98 -14.82
N ASP A 89 7.37 -2.53 -15.37
CA ASP A 89 5.99 -2.23 -15.01
C ASP A 89 5.35 -3.46 -14.39
N PRO A 90 5.16 -3.52 -13.07
CA PRO A 90 4.63 -4.70 -12.40
C PRO A 90 3.18 -5.04 -12.78
N ALA A 91 2.45 -4.11 -13.41
CA ALA A 91 1.09 -4.37 -13.89
C ALA A 91 1.03 -5.15 -15.22
N GLY A 92 2.17 -5.39 -15.86
CA GLY A 92 2.21 -6.09 -17.15
C GLY A 92 3.54 -6.77 -17.44
N GLY A 93 3.62 -7.50 -18.56
CA GLY A 93 4.87 -8.15 -18.97
C GLY A 93 5.16 -9.50 -18.34
N TRP A 94 4.31 -9.97 -17.44
CA TRP A 94 4.49 -11.24 -16.74
C TRP A 94 4.46 -12.43 -17.69
N ARG A 95 5.40 -13.30 -17.51
CA ARG A 95 5.53 -14.55 -18.26
C ARG A 95 6.03 -15.67 -17.37
N SER A 96 5.70 -16.89 -17.74
CA SER A 96 6.32 -18.03 -17.10
C SER A 96 7.83 -17.95 -17.27
N TYR A 97 8.54 -18.34 -16.24
CA TYR A 97 10.00 -18.33 -16.20
C TYR A 97 10.65 -19.01 -17.43
N THR A 98 10.12 -20.14 -17.92
CA THR A 98 10.65 -20.85 -19.10
C THR A 98 10.07 -20.38 -20.42
N GLY A 99 9.14 -19.43 -20.44
CA GLY A 99 8.38 -19.06 -21.62
C GLY A 99 7.34 -20.11 -22.05
N LEU A 100 7.14 -21.15 -21.25
CA LEU A 100 6.06 -22.12 -21.43
C LEU A 100 4.74 -21.53 -20.91
N PRO A 101 3.57 -21.92 -21.45
CA PRO A 101 2.27 -21.39 -21.02
C PRO A 101 1.92 -21.73 -19.56
N TYR A 102 2.66 -22.60 -18.92
CA TYR A 102 2.44 -23.05 -17.54
C TYR A 102 3.78 -23.09 -16.82
N GLY A 103 4.18 -22.08 -16.16
CA GLY A 103 5.40 -21.86 -15.39
C GLY A 103 6.35 -23.03 -15.19
N SER A 104 7.58 -22.73 -14.87
CA SER A 104 8.50 -23.75 -14.32
C SER A 104 8.27 -23.84 -12.83
N SER A 105 8.42 -25.01 -12.26
CA SER A 105 8.44 -25.18 -10.82
C SER A 105 9.62 -24.42 -10.21
N ALA A 106 9.32 -23.56 -9.25
CA ALA A 106 10.33 -22.92 -8.40
C ALA A 106 10.97 -23.95 -7.44
N LEU A 107 10.27 -25.06 -7.16
CA LEU A 107 10.72 -26.18 -6.34
C LEU A 107 10.68 -27.46 -7.19
N PRO A 108 11.73 -27.77 -7.96
CA PRO A 108 11.71 -28.88 -8.92
C PRO A 108 11.75 -30.26 -8.27
N ALA A 109 12.09 -30.38 -7.00
CA ALA A 109 12.09 -31.60 -6.24
C ALA A 109 11.57 -31.35 -4.83
N THR A 110 10.68 -32.21 -4.35
CA THR A 110 10.10 -32.18 -3.02
C THR A 110 10.72 -33.23 -2.10
N PRO A 111 10.79 -32.96 -0.78
CA PRO A 111 11.25 -33.97 0.20
C PRO A 111 10.35 -35.21 0.22
N ALA A 112 10.92 -36.35 0.59
CA ALA A 112 10.22 -37.63 0.59
C ALA A 112 9.11 -37.76 1.66
N TRP A 113 9.01 -36.79 2.59
CA TRP A 113 7.96 -36.75 3.62
C TRP A 113 6.70 -36.03 3.14
N GLU A 114 6.79 -35.28 2.06
CA GLU A 114 5.66 -34.58 1.46
C GLU A 114 4.87 -35.47 0.50
N THR A 115 3.57 -35.25 0.45
CA THR A 115 2.75 -35.80 -0.63
C THR A 115 3.07 -35.02 -1.92
N PRO A 116 3.41 -35.72 -3.03
CA PRO A 116 3.65 -35.03 -4.29
C PRO A 116 2.46 -34.17 -4.74
N ASP A 117 2.76 -33.06 -5.39
CA ASP A 117 1.80 -32.14 -6.00
C ASP A 117 0.80 -31.49 -4.98
N THR A 118 1.22 -31.35 -3.72
CA THR A 118 0.42 -30.70 -2.68
C THR A 118 1.06 -29.42 -2.13
N GLN A 119 2.12 -28.93 -2.73
CA GLN A 119 2.83 -27.73 -2.34
C GLN A 119 2.03 -26.49 -2.74
N THR A 120 1.74 -25.63 -1.77
CA THR A 120 0.90 -24.44 -1.97
C THR A 120 1.44 -23.20 -1.24
N SER A 121 0.90 -22.03 -1.58
CA SER A 121 1.03 -20.74 -0.88
C SER A 121 2.47 -20.37 -0.53
N PRO A 122 3.36 -20.17 -1.50
CA PRO A 122 4.75 -19.82 -1.24
C PRO A 122 4.88 -18.39 -0.73
N GLY A 123 5.64 -18.17 0.34
CA GLY A 123 6.08 -16.87 0.81
C GLY A 123 7.61 -16.76 0.75
N VAL A 124 8.14 -15.72 0.10
CA VAL A 124 9.57 -15.61 -0.23
C VAL A 124 10.18 -14.32 0.33
N PHE A 125 11.35 -14.41 0.91
CA PHE A 125 12.12 -13.26 1.34
C PHE A 125 13.62 -13.47 1.24
N PHE A 126 14.38 -12.38 1.32
CA PHE A 126 15.84 -12.44 1.37
C PHE A 126 16.33 -12.22 2.81
N ASP A 127 17.10 -13.16 3.32
CA ASP A 127 17.72 -13.04 4.63
C ASP A 127 19.20 -13.45 4.57
N ARG A 128 20.06 -12.63 5.14
CA ARG A 128 21.50 -12.88 5.39
C ARG A 128 22.27 -13.47 4.21
N GLY A 129 21.96 -13.06 2.99
CA GLY A 129 22.72 -13.40 1.79
C GLY A 129 22.17 -14.58 1.00
N HIS A 130 20.98 -15.08 1.32
CA HIS A 130 20.28 -16.09 0.53
C HIS A 130 18.77 -15.85 0.53
N TRP A 131 18.08 -16.48 -0.40
CA TRP A 131 16.64 -16.47 -0.53
C TRP A 131 16.04 -17.63 0.24
N VAL A 132 14.99 -17.38 0.97
CA VAL A 132 14.22 -18.35 1.73
C VAL A 132 12.79 -18.35 1.22
N MET A 133 12.25 -19.51 0.93
CA MET A 133 10.85 -19.75 0.56
C MET A 133 10.23 -20.63 1.64
N PHE A 134 9.16 -20.16 2.26
CA PHE A 134 8.27 -21.00 3.02
C PHE A 134 7.10 -21.41 2.14
N TYR A 135 6.56 -22.58 2.38
CA TYR A 135 5.39 -23.09 1.71
C TYR A 135 4.69 -24.11 2.60
N ASP A 136 3.49 -24.48 2.27
CA ASP A 136 2.83 -25.60 2.93
C ASP A 136 2.68 -26.79 2.00
N ALA A 137 2.67 -27.99 2.58
CA ALA A 137 2.52 -29.24 1.88
C ALA A 137 1.79 -30.26 2.75
N SER A 138 1.00 -31.14 2.13
CA SER A 138 0.40 -32.26 2.84
C SER A 138 1.46 -33.30 3.21
N VAL A 139 1.36 -33.83 4.41
CA VAL A 139 2.24 -34.91 4.88
C VAL A 139 1.82 -36.24 4.24
N ASP A 140 2.79 -37.05 3.82
CA ASP A 140 2.51 -38.39 3.32
C ASP A 140 1.79 -39.22 4.42
N PRO A 141 0.58 -39.72 4.16
CA PRO A 141 -0.19 -40.50 5.14
C PRO A 141 0.53 -41.78 5.61
N TYR A 142 1.53 -42.23 4.89
CA TYR A 142 2.40 -43.34 5.33
C TYR A 142 3.42 -42.92 6.41
N ALA A 143 3.65 -41.62 6.60
CA ALA A 143 4.53 -41.13 7.66
C ALA A 143 3.84 -40.95 9.01
N GLY A 144 2.55 -41.29 9.14
CA GLY A 144 1.84 -41.41 10.40
C GLY A 144 0.99 -40.22 10.83
N ASP A 145 0.81 -39.23 9.95
CA ASP A 145 -0.16 -38.14 10.15
C ASP A 145 -1.16 -38.08 8.99
N SER A 146 -2.43 -37.85 9.27
CA SER A 146 -3.51 -38.06 8.31
C SER A 146 -3.85 -36.77 7.57
N GLY A 147 -3.10 -36.45 6.51
CA GLY A 147 -3.60 -35.54 5.47
C GLY A 147 -3.76 -34.08 5.85
N HIS A 148 -3.08 -33.58 6.88
CA HIS A 148 -3.02 -32.16 7.20
C HIS A 148 -1.84 -31.48 6.52
N SER A 149 -2.01 -30.22 6.14
CA SER A 149 -0.91 -29.39 5.65
C SER A 149 0.01 -28.98 6.78
N CYS A 150 1.31 -29.00 6.49
CA CYS A 150 2.41 -28.59 7.38
C CYS A 150 3.29 -27.58 6.66
N LEU A 151 3.98 -26.73 7.43
CA LEU A 151 4.94 -25.78 6.86
C LEU A 151 6.25 -26.46 6.52
N SER A 152 6.84 -26.07 5.39
CA SER A 152 8.16 -26.44 4.94
C SER A 152 9.00 -25.20 4.59
N VAL A 153 10.30 -25.41 4.33
CA VAL A 153 11.24 -24.34 4.00
C VAL A 153 12.26 -24.79 2.97
N ALA A 154 12.43 -24.01 1.93
CA ALA A 154 13.45 -24.20 0.89
C ALA A 154 14.34 -22.95 0.78
N THR A 155 15.54 -23.12 0.23
CA THR A 155 16.49 -22.01 0.08
C THR A 155 17.06 -21.94 -1.33
N ALA A 156 17.47 -20.72 -1.73
CA ALA A 156 18.21 -20.48 -2.97
C ALA A 156 19.34 -19.46 -2.72
N VAL A 157 20.48 -19.65 -3.37
CA VAL A 157 21.62 -18.73 -3.25
C VAL A 157 21.36 -17.44 -4.02
N SER A 158 20.65 -17.51 -5.13
CA SER A 158 20.34 -16.34 -5.97
C SER A 158 19.05 -16.58 -6.77
N LEU A 159 18.35 -15.48 -7.05
CA LEU A 159 17.31 -15.45 -8.07
C LEU A 159 17.93 -14.84 -9.33
N HIS A 160 17.91 -15.55 -10.42
CA HIS A 160 18.28 -15.03 -11.74
C HIS A 160 17.08 -15.13 -12.67
N PRO A 161 16.92 -14.21 -13.63
CA PRO A 161 15.86 -14.33 -14.63
C PRO A 161 15.89 -15.66 -15.38
N GLY A 162 16.95 -16.43 -15.20
CA GLY A 162 17.16 -17.76 -15.77
C GLY A 162 16.98 -18.95 -14.81
N ALA A 163 16.85 -18.79 -13.48
CA ALA A 163 16.73 -19.91 -12.53
C ALA A 163 16.26 -19.53 -11.11
N PRO A 164 15.03 -19.08 -10.89
CA PRO A 164 14.49 -18.90 -9.54
C PRO A 164 14.14 -20.27 -8.94
N VAL A 165 15.18 -21.07 -8.63
CA VAL A 165 15.04 -22.46 -8.19
C VAL A 165 15.46 -22.58 -6.74
N PHE A 166 14.54 -23.07 -5.93
CA PHE A 166 14.74 -23.39 -4.52
C PHE A 166 15.02 -24.88 -4.31
N THR A 167 15.68 -25.18 -3.23
CA THR A 167 15.99 -26.55 -2.81
C THR A 167 15.56 -26.75 -1.37
N ASP A 168 14.71 -27.74 -1.14
CA ASP A 168 14.39 -28.23 0.19
C ASP A 168 15.16 -29.54 0.44
N THR A 169 15.95 -29.56 1.50
CA THR A 169 16.72 -30.73 1.96
C THR A 169 16.22 -31.25 3.31
N SER A 170 15.05 -30.81 3.75
CA SER A 170 14.45 -31.21 5.02
C SER A 170 14.16 -32.72 5.07
N ARG A 171 14.15 -33.25 6.28
CA ARG A 171 13.79 -34.65 6.54
C ARG A 171 12.45 -34.79 7.25
N GLY A 172 11.74 -33.68 7.40
CA GLY A 172 10.44 -33.57 8.03
C GLY A 172 9.98 -32.11 8.00
N PRO A 173 8.71 -31.85 8.30
CA PRO A 173 8.13 -30.53 8.25
C PRO A 173 8.80 -29.56 9.25
N LEU A 174 8.83 -28.27 8.92
CA LEU A 174 9.25 -27.22 9.84
C LEU A 174 8.27 -27.10 11.01
N TYR A 175 6.97 -27.17 10.73
CA TYR A 175 5.92 -27.07 11.75
C TYR A 175 4.61 -27.70 11.26
N CYS A 176 3.95 -28.41 12.15
CA CYS A 176 2.60 -28.94 11.98
C CYS A 176 1.75 -28.62 13.21
N ALA A 177 0.45 -28.48 13.03
CA ALA A 177 -0.51 -28.36 14.12
C ALA A 177 -1.78 -29.17 13.82
N PRO A 178 -2.51 -29.64 14.84
CA PRO A 178 -3.82 -30.24 14.62
C PRO A 178 -4.76 -29.31 13.86
N GLY A 179 -5.41 -29.80 12.82
CA GLY A 179 -6.27 -29.00 11.94
C GLY A 179 -5.54 -28.30 10.81
N GLY A 180 -4.25 -28.60 10.61
CA GLY A 180 -3.44 -28.07 9.51
C GLY A 180 -2.93 -26.64 9.72
N VAL A 181 -1.88 -26.31 8.96
CA VAL A 181 -1.27 -24.99 8.87
C VAL A 181 -0.99 -24.66 7.42
N LEU A 182 -1.32 -23.45 6.99
CA LEU A 182 -1.33 -23.02 5.60
C LEU A 182 -0.82 -21.57 5.48
N ASP A 183 -0.52 -21.16 4.27
CA ASP A 183 -0.29 -19.78 3.86
C ASP A 183 0.86 -19.10 4.64
N PRO A 184 2.09 -19.67 4.62
CA PRO A 184 3.22 -19.07 5.30
C PRO A 184 3.68 -17.79 4.59
N SER A 185 3.82 -16.71 5.34
CA SER A 185 4.28 -15.42 4.84
C SER A 185 5.39 -14.86 5.72
N PRO A 186 6.61 -14.71 5.21
CA PRO A 186 7.72 -14.11 5.94
C PRO A 186 7.58 -12.58 6.00
N PHE A 187 8.09 -12.00 7.09
CA PHE A 187 8.13 -10.57 7.30
C PHE A 187 9.45 -10.16 7.95
N VAL A 188 10.11 -9.15 7.41
CA VAL A 188 11.27 -8.51 8.05
C VAL A 188 10.83 -7.17 8.62
N ASP A 189 10.94 -7.02 9.92
CA ASP A 189 10.62 -5.77 10.59
C ASP A 189 11.67 -4.69 10.23
N PRO A 190 11.30 -3.64 9.51
CA PRO A 190 12.25 -2.61 9.09
C PRO A 190 12.81 -1.79 10.26
N ALA A 191 12.13 -1.78 11.42
CA ALA A 191 12.59 -1.06 12.58
C ALA A 191 13.71 -1.79 13.33
N THR A 192 13.72 -3.11 13.32
CA THR A 192 14.66 -3.94 14.10
C THR A 192 15.55 -4.84 13.25
N GLY A 193 15.19 -5.09 11.99
CA GLY A 193 15.81 -6.07 11.12
C GLY A 193 15.53 -7.52 11.52
N ALA A 194 14.62 -7.77 12.47
CA ALA A 194 14.23 -9.11 12.88
C ALA A 194 13.25 -9.73 11.88
N ALA A 195 13.45 -11.00 11.58
CA ALA A 195 12.56 -11.75 10.69
C ALA A 195 11.51 -12.53 11.49
N TYR A 196 10.32 -12.65 10.90
CA TYR A 196 9.16 -13.35 11.45
C TYR A 196 8.53 -14.19 10.36
N LEU A 197 7.82 -15.25 10.75
CA LEU A 197 6.95 -16.03 9.88
C LEU A 197 5.53 -15.94 10.39
N LEU A 198 4.61 -15.60 9.49
CA LEU A 198 3.18 -15.66 9.72
C LEU A 198 2.61 -16.89 9.02
N TRP A 199 1.49 -17.40 9.48
CA TRP A 199 0.71 -18.44 8.82
C TRP A 199 -0.72 -18.48 9.37
N LYS A 200 -1.59 -19.17 8.65
CA LYS A 200 -2.94 -19.47 9.11
C LYS A 200 -2.98 -20.88 9.73
N SER A 201 -3.80 -21.07 10.76
CA SER A 201 -4.20 -22.38 11.26
C SER A 201 -5.64 -22.71 10.90
N ASN A 202 -5.94 -23.97 10.85
CA ASN A 202 -7.20 -24.56 10.43
C ASN A 202 -7.42 -24.52 8.91
N ASP A 203 -7.18 -25.66 8.29
CA ASP A 203 -7.42 -25.91 6.87
C ASP A 203 -8.91 -26.22 6.53
N GLY A 204 -9.83 -25.96 7.46
CA GLY A 204 -11.25 -26.30 7.34
C GLY A 204 -11.59 -27.73 7.82
N SER A 205 -10.59 -28.52 8.25
CA SER A 205 -10.81 -29.89 8.74
C SER A 205 -11.27 -29.96 10.19
N SER A 206 -11.25 -28.84 10.94
CA SER A 206 -11.64 -28.76 12.35
C SER A 206 -12.76 -27.74 12.59
N SER A 207 -13.42 -27.85 13.74
CA SER A 207 -14.45 -26.90 14.18
C SER A 207 -13.85 -25.66 14.89
N GLU A 208 -12.51 -25.59 15.01
CA GLU A 208 -11.84 -24.44 15.62
C GLU A 208 -11.87 -23.24 14.66
N PRO A 209 -11.96 -22.00 15.17
CA PRO A 209 -11.89 -20.83 14.32
C PRO A 209 -10.51 -20.69 13.67
N SER A 210 -10.48 -20.23 12.43
CA SER A 210 -9.23 -19.88 11.74
C SER A 210 -8.49 -18.77 12.48
N ARG A 211 -7.16 -18.85 12.53
CA ARG A 211 -6.30 -17.89 13.23
C ARG A 211 -5.08 -17.55 12.39
N VAL A 212 -4.63 -16.32 12.50
CA VAL A 212 -3.30 -15.90 12.04
C VAL A 212 -2.33 -15.98 13.21
N TRP A 213 -1.20 -16.61 12.97
CA TRP A 213 -0.10 -16.78 13.91
C TRP A 213 1.13 -16.02 13.43
N SER A 214 2.05 -15.72 14.34
CA SER A 214 3.38 -15.19 14.05
C SER A 214 4.41 -15.78 15.00
N VAL A 215 5.64 -15.98 14.50
CA VAL A 215 6.78 -16.45 15.29
C VAL A 215 8.06 -15.75 14.84
N PRO A 216 8.99 -15.38 15.74
CA PRO A 216 10.31 -14.92 15.34
C PRO A 216 11.10 -16.03 14.63
N LEU A 217 11.86 -15.65 13.59
CA LEU A 217 12.80 -16.52 12.90
C LEU A 217 14.21 -16.30 13.43
N GLY A 218 14.98 -17.38 13.53
CA GLY A 218 16.35 -17.41 13.98
C GLY A 218 17.30 -18.06 12.97
N GLY A 219 18.55 -18.17 13.36
CA GLY A 219 19.57 -18.78 12.51
C GLY A 219 19.80 -17.97 11.24
N ASP A 220 19.49 -18.58 10.11
CA ASP A 220 19.55 -18.04 8.77
C ASP A 220 18.16 -17.73 8.19
N GLY A 221 17.17 -17.51 9.04
CA GLY A 221 15.79 -17.28 8.64
C GLY A 221 14.96 -18.54 8.40
N THR A 222 15.51 -19.72 8.63
CA THR A 222 14.86 -21.00 8.29
C THR A 222 14.30 -21.77 9.49
N VAL A 223 14.48 -21.27 10.72
CA VAL A 223 14.06 -21.94 11.95
C VAL A 223 13.30 -21.01 12.89
N PHE A 224 12.41 -21.55 13.69
CA PHE A 224 11.72 -20.77 14.73
C PHE A 224 12.68 -20.41 15.88
N ALA A 225 12.62 -19.14 16.31
CA ALA A 225 13.41 -18.61 17.43
C ALA A 225 12.56 -18.25 18.66
N GLY A 226 11.30 -18.69 18.68
CA GLY A 226 10.37 -18.39 19.79
C GLY A 226 9.15 -19.29 19.77
N THR A 227 8.17 -18.90 20.59
CA THR A 227 6.86 -19.57 20.61
C THR A 227 5.89 -18.82 19.71
N PRO A 228 5.12 -19.51 18.87
CA PRO A 228 4.07 -18.89 18.07
C PRO A 228 3.06 -18.10 18.91
N THR A 229 2.68 -16.93 18.42
CA THR A 229 1.70 -16.02 19.04
C THR A 229 0.55 -15.79 18.09
N VAL A 230 -0.69 -15.82 18.59
CA VAL A 230 -1.89 -15.50 17.78
C VAL A 230 -1.96 -14.00 17.56
N LEU A 231 -2.06 -13.60 16.30
CA LEU A 231 -2.25 -12.20 15.89
C LEU A 231 -3.73 -11.84 15.77
N LEU A 232 -4.51 -12.71 15.11
CA LEU A 232 -5.92 -12.51 14.80
C LEU A 232 -6.66 -13.85 14.92
N THR A 233 -7.89 -13.81 15.41
CA THR A 233 -8.82 -14.94 15.41
C THR A 233 -10.11 -14.50 14.75
N VAL A 234 -10.63 -15.30 13.83
CA VAL A 234 -11.92 -15.07 13.18
C VAL A 234 -13.03 -14.91 14.22
N ASP A 235 -13.83 -13.85 14.07
CA ASP A 235 -15.01 -13.58 14.89
C ASP A 235 -16.26 -13.35 14.01
N GLN A 236 -16.82 -14.43 13.48
CA GLN A 236 -18.04 -14.37 12.66
C GLN A 236 -19.27 -13.81 13.41
N ALA A 237 -19.26 -13.85 14.74
CA ALA A 237 -20.37 -13.31 15.51
C ALA A 237 -20.36 -11.77 15.51
N ALA A 238 -19.17 -11.16 15.54
CA ALA A 238 -18.99 -9.72 15.43
C ALA A 238 -18.92 -9.24 13.98
N LEU A 239 -18.29 -10.03 13.10
CA LEU A 239 -18.02 -9.71 11.70
C LEU A 239 -18.50 -10.85 10.79
N PRO A 240 -19.77 -10.85 10.37
CA PRO A 240 -20.35 -11.96 9.58
C PRO A 240 -19.65 -12.23 8.23
N TRP A 241 -18.88 -11.27 7.71
CA TRP A 241 -18.08 -11.41 6.49
C TRP A 241 -16.73 -12.12 6.72
N GLU A 242 -16.22 -12.12 7.96
CA GLU A 242 -14.96 -12.74 8.34
C GLU A 242 -15.16 -14.24 8.59
N THR A 243 -15.24 -15.03 7.52
CA THR A 243 -15.52 -16.47 7.63
C THR A 243 -14.28 -17.31 7.78
N THR A 244 -13.15 -16.83 7.26
CA THR A 244 -11.80 -17.41 7.40
C THR A 244 -10.77 -16.28 7.38
N VAL A 245 -9.52 -16.57 7.68
CA VAL A 245 -8.35 -15.74 7.44
C VAL A 245 -7.35 -16.56 6.63
N ASP A 246 -7.12 -16.16 5.38
CA ASP A 246 -6.22 -16.82 4.43
C ASP A 246 -5.12 -15.86 4.00
N ASP A 247 -3.98 -16.40 3.53
CA ASP A 247 -2.86 -15.64 2.95
C ASP A 247 -2.48 -14.41 3.77
N PRO A 248 -2.14 -14.57 5.08
CA PRO A 248 -1.81 -13.44 5.94
C PRO A 248 -0.46 -12.86 5.55
N GLN A 249 -0.38 -11.55 5.36
CA GLN A 249 0.89 -10.85 5.19
C GLN A 249 0.97 -9.65 6.14
N MET A 250 2.10 -9.46 6.79
CA MET A 250 2.38 -8.25 7.56
C MET A 250 3.24 -7.30 6.74
N VAL A 251 2.88 -6.02 6.79
CA VAL A 251 3.70 -4.94 6.25
C VAL A 251 3.88 -3.86 7.30
N SER A 252 4.95 -3.08 7.16
CA SER A 252 5.17 -1.90 7.99
C SER A 252 5.32 -0.68 7.10
N ALA A 253 4.41 0.26 7.27
CA ALA A 253 4.42 1.54 6.58
C ALA A 253 4.21 2.66 7.62
N ASP A 254 4.98 3.75 7.50
CA ASP A 254 4.86 4.94 8.36
C ASP A 254 4.89 4.65 9.88
N GLY A 255 5.62 3.59 10.29
CA GLY A 255 5.74 3.18 11.69
C GLY A 255 4.52 2.46 12.27
N SER A 256 3.55 2.06 11.43
CA SER A 256 2.46 1.14 11.77
C SER A 256 2.73 -0.25 11.19
N TYR A 257 2.11 -1.25 11.80
CA TYR A 257 2.09 -2.62 11.30
C TYR A 257 0.68 -2.93 10.83
N ASP A 258 0.55 -3.31 9.58
CA ASP A 258 -0.73 -3.67 8.99
C ASP A 258 -0.71 -5.15 8.58
N LEU A 259 -1.77 -5.87 8.91
CA LEU A 259 -1.99 -7.27 8.56
C LEU A 259 -3.00 -7.33 7.43
N LEU A 260 -2.53 -7.67 6.24
CA LEU A 260 -3.34 -8.05 5.09
C LEU A 260 -3.77 -9.52 5.26
N PHE A 261 -4.99 -9.84 4.87
CA PHE A 261 -5.48 -11.23 4.79
C PHE A 261 -6.66 -11.34 3.84
N SER A 262 -6.91 -12.54 3.37
CA SER A 262 -8.09 -12.85 2.58
C SER A 262 -9.15 -13.51 3.44
N THR A 263 -10.42 -13.42 3.02
CA THR A 263 -11.56 -14.01 3.73
C THR A 263 -12.61 -14.53 2.76
N GLY A 264 -13.36 -15.53 3.17
CA GLY A 264 -14.37 -16.19 2.33
C GLY A 264 -13.87 -17.50 1.75
N ASP A 265 -14.66 -18.08 0.85
CA ASP A 265 -14.27 -19.27 0.09
C ASP A 265 -13.61 -18.84 -1.22
N TYR A 266 -12.35 -19.24 -1.43
CA TYR A 266 -11.57 -18.88 -2.62
C TYR A 266 -12.21 -19.36 -3.94
N GLN A 267 -13.11 -20.34 -3.90
CA GLN A 267 -13.88 -20.81 -5.05
C GLN A 267 -15.22 -20.09 -5.22
N SER A 268 -15.37 -18.91 -4.61
CA SER A 268 -16.60 -18.13 -4.70
C SER A 268 -16.32 -16.67 -5.08
N ALA A 269 -17.36 -15.99 -5.57
CA ALA A 269 -17.31 -14.55 -5.77
C ALA A 269 -17.30 -13.75 -4.45
N GLY A 270 -17.49 -14.42 -3.32
CA GLY A 270 -17.42 -13.82 -1.99
C GLY A 270 -16.01 -13.75 -1.40
N TYR A 271 -15.02 -14.37 -2.04
CA TYR A 271 -13.61 -14.23 -1.61
C TYR A 271 -13.17 -12.78 -1.75
N ALA A 272 -12.43 -12.28 -0.76
CA ALA A 272 -12.15 -10.86 -0.66
C ALA A 272 -10.90 -10.60 0.18
N GLN A 273 -10.24 -9.45 0.00
CA GLN A 273 -9.14 -9.03 0.85
C GLN A 273 -9.54 -8.01 1.88
N ALA A 274 -9.00 -8.16 3.08
CA ALA A 274 -9.19 -7.30 4.23
C ALA A 274 -7.86 -6.86 4.84
N LEU A 275 -7.91 -5.80 5.63
CA LEU A 275 -6.76 -5.24 6.31
C LEU A 275 -7.12 -4.93 7.76
N THR A 276 -6.16 -5.14 8.67
CA THR A 276 -6.25 -4.66 10.05
C THR A 276 -4.90 -4.20 10.55
N THR A 277 -4.87 -3.48 11.68
CA THR A 277 -3.64 -2.96 12.27
C THR A 277 -3.21 -3.79 13.47
N CYS A 278 -1.89 -3.95 13.63
CA CYS A 278 -1.26 -4.65 14.74
C CYS A 278 -0.39 -3.71 15.57
N SER A 279 -0.12 -4.07 16.81
CA SER A 279 0.81 -3.32 17.67
C SER A 279 2.28 -3.62 17.39
N GLY A 280 2.55 -4.65 16.60
CA GLY A 280 3.88 -5.11 16.20
C GLY A 280 3.83 -6.48 15.55
N PRO A 281 4.99 -7.05 15.15
CA PRO A 281 5.06 -8.34 14.46
C PRO A 281 4.52 -9.54 15.25
N LEU A 282 4.45 -9.43 16.56
CA LEU A 282 3.86 -10.44 17.45
C LEU A 282 2.50 -10.01 18.00
N GLY A 283 1.88 -9.01 17.39
CA GLY A 283 0.55 -8.54 17.75
C GLY A 283 0.46 -7.84 19.12
N PRO A 284 -0.74 -7.74 19.72
CA PRO A 284 -2.00 -8.18 19.12
C PRO A 284 -2.40 -7.31 17.92
N CYS A 285 -3.13 -7.91 16.98
CA CYS A 285 -3.84 -7.17 15.95
C CYS A 285 -5.26 -6.83 16.44
N ARG A 286 -5.80 -5.73 15.94
CA ARG A 286 -7.18 -5.34 16.24
C ARG A 286 -8.14 -6.16 15.39
N GLN A 287 -9.38 -6.35 15.88
CA GLN A 287 -10.43 -6.81 14.99
C GLN A 287 -10.68 -5.74 13.91
N PRO A 288 -10.87 -6.12 12.64
CA PRO A 288 -11.17 -5.18 11.58
C PRO A 288 -12.43 -4.36 11.92
N THR A 289 -12.45 -3.09 11.56
CA THR A 289 -13.58 -2.18 11.86
C THR A 289 -14.46 -1.87 10.63
N GLY A 290 -14.22 -2.55 9.53
CA GLY A 290 -14.96 -2.39 8.29
C GLY A 290 -15.13 -3.71 7.57
N GLY A 291 -15.68 -3.69 6.36
CA GLY A 291 -15.68 -4.82 5.46
C GLY A 291 -14.33 -4.99 4.75
N PRO A 292 -14.21 -6.04 3.91
CA PRO A 292 -13.08 -6.19 3.02
C PRO A 292 -12.90 -4.96 2.13
N PHE A 293 -11.67 -4.58 1.87
CA PHE A 293 -11.39 -3.42 1.00
C PHE A 293 -11.39 -3.77 -0.49
N LEU A 294 -11.10 -5.03 -0.84
CA LEU A 294 -11.16 -5.54 -2.20
C LEU A 294 -12.15 -6.71 -2.28
N THR A 295 -13.21 -6.52 -3.04
CA THR A 295 -14.28 -7.51 -3.29
C THR A 295 -14.43 -7.72 -4.79
N SER A 296 -15.28 -8.66 -5.22
CA SER A 296 -15.59 -8.85 -6.65
C SER A 296 -15.97 -7.55 -7.34
N TYR A 297 -15.40 -7.31 -8.52
CA TYR A 297 -15.61 -6.10 -9.30
C TYR A 297 -15.47 -6.36 -10.81
N GLY A 298 -16.18 -5.63 -11.63
CA GLY A 298 -16.11 -5.76 -13.09
C GLY A 298 -16.30 -7.21 -13.55
N ASN A 299 -15.30 -7.76 -14.19
CA ASN A 299 -15.24 -9.17 -14.62
C ASN A 299 -14.33 -10.03 -13.73
N VAL A 300 -13.90 -9.54 -12.58
CA VAL A 300 -13.08 -10.29 -11.61
C VAL A 300 -13.95 -10.70 -10.44
N ALA A 301 -14.10 -12.00 -10.25
CA ALA A 301 -14.80 -12.57 -9.12
C ALA A 301 -13.79 -13.10 -8.09
N GLY A 302 -14.10 -12.95 -6.81
CA GLY A 302 -13.33 -13.48 -5.69
C GLY A 302 -11.85 -13.05 -5.70
N PRO A 303 -11.51 -11.74 -5.72
CA PRO A 303 -10.14 -11.29 -5.63
C PRO A 303 -9.58 -11.55 -4.22
N GLY A 304 -8.45 -12.25 -4.14
CA GLY A 304 -7.82 -12.57 -2.86
C GLY A 304 -6.56 -13.42 -3.03
N GLY A 305 -6.00 -13.92 -1.94
CA GLY A 305 -4.77 -14.69 -1.93
C GLY A 305 -3.60 -13.87 -2.45
N GLY A 306 -3.47 -12.62 -2.02
CA GLY A 306 -2.48 -11.72 -2.57
C GLY A 306 -1.60 -11.08 -1.51
N SER A 307 -0.54 -10.44 -1.98
CA SER A 307 0.49 -9.82 -1.15
C SER A 307 0.75 -8.36 -1.54
N LEU A 308 1.45 -7.66 -0.67
CA LEU A 308 1.91 -6.29 -0.87
C LEU A 308 3.41 -6.28 -1.10
N PHE A 309 3.87 -5.60 -2.14
CA PHE A 309 5.28 -5.45 -2.44
C PHE A 309 5.59 -4.01 -2.87
N THR A 310 6.88 -3.66 -2.93
CA THR A 310 7.34 -2.38 -3.45
C THR A 310 8.07 -2.54 -4.75
N ASP A 311 7.91 -1.56 -5.65
CA ASP A 311 8.70 -1.46 -6.87
C ASP A 311 10.10 -0.87 -6.60
N ALA A 312 10.87 -0.65 -7.68
CA ALA A 312 12.21 -0.06 -7.63
C ALA A 312 12.25 1.36 -7.02
N ASP A 313 11.15 2.08 -7.14
CA ASP A 313 11.02 3.47 -6.68
C ASP A 313 10.41 3.56 -5.27
N GLY A 314 10.04 2.39 -4.69
CA GLY A 314 9.46 2.29 -3.35
C GLY A 314 7.95 2.51 -3.31
N HIS A 315 7.26 2.51 -4.45
CA HIS A 315 5.81 2.56 -4.48
C HIS A 315 5.23 1.19 -4.10
N TRP A 316 4.11 1.23 -3.37
CA TRP A 316 3.40 0.02 -2.98
C TRP A 316 2.51 -0.51 -4.08
N TRP A 317 2.52 -1.81 -4.24
CA TRP A 317 1.69 -2.58 -5.15
C TRP A 317 1.01 -3.72 -4.40
N LEU A 318 -0.22 -4.04 -4.84
CA LEU A 318 -0.96 -5.23 -4.42
C LEU A 318 -0.98 -6.21 -5.59
N ASP A 319 -0.48 -7.41 -5.38
CA ASP A 319 -0.83 -8.55 -6.22
C ASP A 319 -2.00 -9.32 -5.62
N TYR A 320 -2.76 -10.00 -6.43
CA TYR A 320 -3.85 -10.86 -5.99
C TYR A 320 -4.27 -11.82 -7.10
N ALA A 321 -4.84 -12.96 -6.71
CA ALA A 321 -5.47 -13.87 -7.65
C ALA A 321 -6.97 -13.57 -7.75
N GLY A 322 -7.54 -13.77 -8.95
CA GLY A 322 -8.97 -13.58 -9.17
C GLY A 322 -9.48 -14.44 -10.33
N TRP A 323 -10.78 -14.77 -10.31
CA TRP A 323 -11.44 -15.52 -11.35
C TRP A 323 -11.99 -14.58 -12.43
N PRO A 324 -11.52 -14.65 -13.68
CA PRO A 324 -12.12 -13.84 -14.75
C PRO A 324 -13.48 -14.41 -15.16
N GLY A 325 -14.50 -13.58 -15.08
CA GLY A 325 -15.87 -13.95 -15.42
C GLY A 325 -16.65 -14.63 -14.29
N THR A 326 -17.58 -15.51 -14.64
CA THR A 326 -18.53 -16.09 -13.68
C THR A 326 -18.17 -17.50 -13.19
N CYS A 327 -17.15 -18.12 -13.78
CA CYS A 327 -16.69 -19.45 -13.40
C CYS A 327 -15.62 -19.32 -12.32
N THR A 328 -16.00 -19.52 -11.07
CA THR A 328 -15.15 -19.31 -9.87
C THR A 328 -14.60 -20.62 -9.32
N SER A 329 -14.44 -21.67 -10.14
CA SER A 329 -13.92 -22.95 -9.71
C SER A 329 -13.16 -23.64 -10.82
N TYR A 330 -12.12 -24.40 -10.48
CA TYR A 330 -11.42 -25.28 -11.42
C TYR A 330 -12.35 -26.34 -12.01
N SER A 331 -13.36 -26.78 -11.28
CA SER A 331 -14.32 -27.79 -11.76
C SER A 331 -15.18 -27.34 -12.95
N CYS A 332 -15.38 -26.03 -13.13
CA CYS A 332 -16.05 -25.46 -14.29
C CYS A 332 -15.08 -24.96 -15.37
N GLY A 333 -13.77 -25.23 -15.21
CA GLY A 333 -12.72 -24.82 -16.15
C GLY A 333 -12.21 -23.38 -15.92
N GLY A 334 -12.52 -22.78 -14.78
CA GLY A 334 -11.98 -21.48 -14.36
C GLY A 334 -10.47 -21.58 -14.08
N VAL A 335 -9.80 -20.45 -14.14
CA VAL A 335 -8.41 -20.27 -13.73
C VAL A 335 -8.30 -19.02 -12.87
N ARG A 336 -7.53 -19.06 -11.78
CA ARG A 336 -7.20 -17.90 -10.96
C ARG A 336 -6.04 -17.17 -11.60
N ARG A 337 -6.24 -15.95 -12.05
CA ARG A 337 -5.22 -15.19 -12.76
C ARG A 337 -4.57 -14.18 -11.83
N LEU A 338 -3.29 -13.90 -12.07
CA LEU A 338 -2.58 -12.83 -11.40
C LEU A 338 -3.07 -11.47 -11.88
N PHE A 339 -3.43 -10.63 -10.93
CA PHE A 339 -3.65 -9.20 -11.09
C PHE A 339 -2.66 -8.44 -10.22
N VAL A 340 -2.22 -7.29 -10.70
CA VAL A 340 -1.32 -6.40 -9.98
C VAL A 340 -1.87 -4.99 -10.10
N ALA A 341 -1.95 -4.27 -8.98
CA ALA A 341 -2.50 -2.93 -8.92
C ALA A 341 -1.68 -2.06 -7.97
N PRO A 342 -1.48 -0.77 -8.28
CA PRO A 342 -0.86 0.16 -7.35
C PRO A 342 -1.76 0.37 -6.14
N ILE A 343 -1.15 0.61 -4.98
CA ILE A 343 -1.86 0.76 -3.71
C ILE A 343 -1.22 1.84 -2.84
N ASP A 344 -2.03 2.63 -2.13
CA ASP A 344 -1.56 3.62 -1.18
C ASP A 344 -1.80 3.14 0.26
N LEU A 345 -0.72 2.97 1.02
CA LEU A 345 -0.76 2.60 2.44
C LEU A 345 -0.60 3.81 3.37
N SER A 346 -0.29 5.00 2.86
CA SER A 346 0.15 6.15 3.66
C SER A 346 -0.89 6.68 4.65
N ASN A 347 -2.16 6.33 4.48
CA ASN A 347 -3.26 6.81 5.33
C ASN A 347 -4.09 5.67 5.96
N GLY A 348 -3.58 4.43 5.95
CA GLY A 348 -4.37 3.27 6.38
C GLY A 348 -5.54 2.96 5.45
N LEU A 349 -5.54 3.54 4.26
CA LEU A 349 -6.45 3.23 3.16
C LEU A 349 -5.70 2.40 2.13
N VAL A 350 -6.18 1.20 1.90
CA VAL A 350 -5.74 0.34 0.82
C VAL A 350 -6.73 0.55 -0.33
N VAL A 351 -6.32 1.20 -1.40
CA VAL A 351 -7.17 1.45 -2.55
C VAL A 351 -6.46 0.98 -3.81
N PRO A 352 -6.85 -0.16 -4.40
CA PRO A 352 -6.38 -0.50 -5.74
C PRO A 352 -6.88 0.56 -6.71
N CYS A 353 -5.97 1.30 -7.31
CA CYS A 353 -6.30 2.24 -8.36
C CYS A 353 -5.78 1.69 -9.69
N THR A 354 -6.69 1.20 -10.51
CA THR A 354 -6.32 0.66 -11.82
C THR A 354 -6.42 1.74 -12.88
N ARG A 355 -5.35 1.88 -13.66
CA ARG A 355 -5.34 2.74 -14.84
C ARG A 355 -6.46 2.34 -15.80
N PRO A 356 -7.28 3.28 -16.30
CA PRO A 356 -8.30 2.98 -17.30
C PRO A 356 -7.68 2.36 -18.57
N ALA A 357 -8.27 1.25 -19.04
CA ALA A 357 -7.81 0.58 -20.27
C ALA A 357 -8.08 1.38 -21.56
N ALA A 358 -8.87 2.46 -21.48
CA ALA A 358 -9.17 3.39 -22.56
C ALA A 358 -9.06 4.83 -22.03
N PRO A 359 -8.93 5.85 -22.88
CA PRO A 359 -8.97 7.23 -22.40
C PRO A 359 -10.19 7.45 -21.51
N PRO A 360 -9.99 7.94 -20.28
CA PRO A 360 -11.08 8.03 -19.32
C PRO A 360 -12.08 9.11 -19.75
N GLU A 361 -13.36 8.80 -19.57
CA GLU A 361 -14.45 9.75 -19.79
C GLU A 361 -15.12 10.04 -18.45
N GLY A 362 -15.15 11.30 -18.07
CA GLY A 362 -15.78 11.69 -16.81
C GLY A 362 -15.14 12.90 -16.15
N TYR A 363 -15.43 13.07 -14.88
CA TYR A 363 -14.85 14.12 -14.03
C TYR A 363 -14.80 13.66 -12.57
N ARG A 364 -13.91 14.31 -11.82
CA ARG A 364 -13.84 14.17 -10.36
C ARG A 364 -14.20 15.47 -9.68
N MET A 365 -14.70 15.36 -8.47
CA MET A 365 -14.92 16.50 -7.56
C MET A 365 -14.27 16.18 -6.22
N THR A 366 -13.70 17.20 -5.60
CA THR A 366 -13.20 17.12 -4.21
C THR A 366 -14.01 18.01 -3.30
N ALA A 367 -14.29 17.51 -2.09
CA ALA A 367 -14.87 18.32 -1.01
C ALA A 367 -13.76 18.95 -0.14
N GLY A 368 -14.12 19.94 0.67
CA GLY A 368 -13.15 20.63 1.53
C GLY A 368 -12.54 19.76 2.63
N ASP A 369 -13.17 18.65 3.01
CA ASP A 369 -12.60 17.60 3.88
C ASP A 369 -11.69 16.63 3.15
N GLY A 370 -11.57 16.79 1.82
CA GLY A 370 -10.79 15.93 0.93
C GLY A 370 -11.54 14.70 0.46
N GLY A 371 -12.85 14.58 0.71
CA GLY A 371 -13.71 13.58 0.08
C GLY A 371 -13.67 13.70 -1.43
N ILE A 372 -13.56 12.57 -2.15
CA ILE A 372 -13.49 12.51 -3.61
C ILE A 372 -14.74 11.82 -4.15
N PHE A 373 -15.31 12.38 -5.21
CA PHE A 373 -16.43 11.83 -5.95
C PHE A 373 -16.04 11.66 -7.41
N THR A 374 -16.18 10.46 -7.94
CA THR A 374 -15.83 10.12 -9.32
C THR A 374 -17.08 9.84 -10.15
N PHE A 375 -17.09 10.29 -11.39
CA PHE A 375 -18.19 10.11 -12.32
C PHE A 375 -17.65 9.68 -13.69
N GLY A 376 -18.40 8.82 -14.38
CA GLY A 376 -17.99 8.24 -15.65
C GLY A 376 -17.10 7.00 -15.45
N THR A 377 -16.00 6.92 -16.21
CA THR A 377 -15.06 5.78 -16.18
C THR A 377 -13.78 6.08 -15.39
N LEU A 378 -13.71 7.23 -14.72
CA LEU A 378 -12.56 7.59 -13.89
C LEU A 378 -12.54 6.75 -12.60
N PRO A 379 -11.41 6.10 -12.26
CA PRO A 379 -11.31 5.31 -11.02
C PRO A 379 -11.30 6.21 -9.78
N TYR A 380 -11.85 5.70 -8.69
CA TYR A 380 -11.63 6.27 -7.36
C TYR A 380 -10.31 5.70 -6.81
N CYS A 381 -9.36 6.54 -6.46
CA CYS A 381 -8.02 6.14 -6.02
C CYS A 381 -7.73 6.51 -4.55
N GLY A 382 -8.74 6.86 -3.79
CA GLY A 382 -8.61 7.27 -2.39
C GLY A 382 -9.01 8.71 -2.12
N SER A 383 -9.05 9.07 -0.84
CA SER A 383 -9.39 10.42 -0.39
C SER A 383 -8.84 10.69 1.02
N THR A 384 -8.75 11.97 1.37
CA THR A 384 -8.46 12.38 2.75
C THR A 384 -9.73 12.60 3.60
N GLY A 385 -10.92 12.28 3.07
CA GLY A 385 -12.21 12.55 3.73
C GLY A 385 -12.42 11.81 5.06
N SER A 386 -11.59 10.81 5.37
CA SER A 386 -11.63 10.07 6.65
C SER A 386 -10.61 10.54 7.68
N ILE A 387 -9.72 11.48 7.33
CA ILE A 387 -8.71 12.02 8.24
C ILE A 387 -8.99 13.49 8.59
N VAL A 388 -8.51 13.91 9.75
CA VAL A 388 -8.62 15.31 10.17
C VAL A 388 -7.48 16.10 9.52
N LEU A 389 -7.82 16.93 8.53
CA LEU A 389 -6.88 17.82 7.87
C LEU A 389 -6.63 19.09 8.72
N ASN A 390 -5.41 19.60 8.71
CA ASN A 390 -5.08 20.89 9.34
C ASN A 390 -5.79 22.07 8.67
N GLN A 391 -5.97 21.97 7.34
CA GLN A 391 -6.68 22.97 6.53
C GLN A 391 -7.51 22.26 5.44
N PRO A 392 -8.61 22.87 4.99
CA PRO A 392 -9.46 22.26 3.97
C PRO A 392 -8.75 22.15 2.62
N VAL A 393 -9.12 21.12 1.85
CA VAL A 393 -8.75 20.97 0.44
C VAL A 393 -9.38 22.09 -0.38
N VAL A 394 -8.61 22.68 -1.29
CA VAL A 394 -8.99 23.83 -2.11
C VAL A 394 -8.79 23.63 -3.60
N GLY A 395 -8.23 22.49 -4.01
CA GLY A 395 -8.01 22.17 -5.42
C GLY A 395 -7.63 20.72 -5.62
N MET A 396 -7.77 20.26 -6.87
CA MET A 396 -7.33 18.96 -7.34
C MET A 396 -6.90 19.04 -8.81
N ALA A 397 -6.10 18.09 -9.23
CA ALA A 397 -5.74 17.87 -10.63
C ALA A 397 -5.59 16.36 -10.89
N ASP A 398 -6.06 15.90 -12.03
CA ASP A 398 -5.92 14.51 -12.48
C ASP A 398 -4.57 14.30 -13.18
N THR A 399 -4.07 13.04 -13.18
CA THR A 399 -3.03 12.60 -14.10
C THR A 399 -3.56 12.60 -15.54
N THR A 400 -2.68 12.76 -16.52
CA THR A 400 -3.07 12.88 -17.94
C THR A 400 -3.76 11.63 -18.48
N ASP A 401 -3.49 10.48 -17.89
CA ASP A 401 -4.13 9.21 -18.24
C ASP A 401 -5.34 8.87 -17.37
N GLY A 402 -5.63 9.70 -16.36
CA GLY A 402 -6.75 9.51 -15.43
C GLY A 402 -6.57 8.39 -14.41
N GLY A 403 -5.38 7.78 -14.32
CA GLY A 403 -5.04 6.73 -13.37
C GLY A 403 -4.83 7.21 -11.94
N GLY A 404 -4.72 8.54 -11.73
CA GLY A 404 -4.54 9.13 -10.43
C GLY A 404 -4.94 10.59 -10.36
N TYR A 405 -4.69 11.23 -9.22
CA TYR A 405 -4.92 12.66 -8.99
C TYR A 405 -4.19 13.18 -7.77
N TRP A 406 -3.95 14.47 -7.76
CA TRP A 406 -3.47 15.20 -6.59
C TRP A 406 -4.58 16.06 -6.02
N THR A 407 -4.58 16.23 -4.70
CA THR A 407 -5.36 17.26 -4.02
C THR A 407 -4.43 18.17 -3.23
N VAL A 408 -4.81 19.43 -3.10
CA VAL A 408 -4.03 20.41 -2.35
C VAL A 408 -4.89 21.06 -1.27
N ALA A 409 -4.38 21.09 -0.05
CA ALA A 409 -5.00 21.79 1.06
C ALA A 409 -4.57 23.28 1.11
N ARG A 410 -5.32 24.09 1.82
CA ARG A 410 -5.13 25.54 1.95
C ARG A 410 -3.78 25.94 2.56
N ASP A 411 -3.16 25.07 3.36
CA ASP A 411 -1.80 25.23 3.91
C ASP A 411 -0.70 24.76 2.94
N GLY A 412 -1.11 24.29 1.76
CA GLY A 412 -0.22 23.77 0.73
C GLY A 412 0.21 22.31 0.95
N GLY A 413 -0.43 21.58 1.86
CA GLY A 413 -0.32 20.13 1.95
C GLY A 413 -0.82 19.49 0.65
N VAL A 414 -0.02 18.63 0.03
CA VAL A 414 -0.38 17.89 -1.19
C VAL A 414 -0.56 16.43 -0.84
N PHE A 415 -1.63 15.84 -1.35
CA PHE A 415 -1.96 14.42 -1.23
C PHE A 415 -2.08 13.85 -2.63
N ALA A 416 -1.38 12.75 -2.90
CA ALA A 416 -1.35 12.07 -4.18
C ALA A 416 -2.07 10.72 -4.07
N PHE A 417 -2.85 10.37 -5.08
CA PHE A 417 -3.66 9.16 -5.12
C PHE A 417 -3.54 8.47 -6.48
N GLY A 418 -3.54 7.14 -6.48
CA GLY A 418 -3.36 6.34 -7.68
C GLY A 418 -1.94 6.43 -8.20
N ASP A 419 -1.77 6.61 -9.50
CA ASP A 419 -0.47 6.77 -10.15
C ASP A 419 0.10 8.21 -10.07
N ALA A 420 -0.59 9.11 -9.36
CA ALA A 420 -0.10 10.47 -9.11
C ALA A 420 1.09 10.46 -8.15
N HIS A 421 2.26 10.89 -8.62
CA HIS A 421 3.48 10.91 -7.80
C HIS A 421 3.60 12.19 -6.96
N PRO A 422 3.92 12.13 -5.63
CA PRO A 422 4.15 13.30 -4.81
C PRO A 422 5.56 13.88 -5.07
N PHE A 423 5.65 15.12 -5.55
CA PHE A 423 6.91 15.82 -5.81
C PHE A 423 7.31 16.79 -4.70
N GLY A 424 6.48 16.95 -3.68
CA GLY A 424 6.71 17.83 -2.55
C GLY A 424 5.48 18.63 -2.16
N SER A 425 5.56 19.36 -1.05
CA SER A 425 4.41 20.03 -0.46
C SER A 425 4.86 21.26 0.35
N MET A 426 3.94 22.20 0.59
CA MET A 426 4.13 23.31 1.51
C MET A 426 3.51 23.01 2.88
N GLY A 427 2.95 21.84 3.09
CA GLY A 427 2.40 21.41 4.38
C GLY A 427 3.44 21.54 5.50
N GLY A 428 3.07 22.19 6.60
CA GLY A 428 3.99 22.48 7.72
C GLY A 428 4.89 23.70 7.53
N VAL A 429 4.87 24.37 6.37
CA VAL A 429 5.59 25.62 6.12
C VAL A 429 4.65 26.81 6.34
N THR A 430 5.11 27.83 7.06
CA THR A 430 4.31 29.05 7.23
C THR A 430 4.25 29.85 5.92
N LEU A 431 3.08 29.93 5.33
CA LEU A 431 2.81 30.69 4.11
C LEU A 431 2.40 32.13 4.42
N ASN A 432 2.83 33.09 3.60
CA ASN A 432 2.36 34.48 3.69
C ASN A 432 0.87 34.60 3.35
N ARG A 433 0.40 33.78 2.40
CA ARG A 433 -0.99 33.70 1.96
C ARG A 433 -1.38 32.26 1.68
N PRO A 434 -2.65 31.89 1.89
CA PRO A 434 -3.12 30.53 1.69
C PRO A 434 -3.05 30.12 0.21
N ILE A 435 -2.83 28.83 -0.03
CA ILE A 435 -3.00 28.21 -1.35
C ILE A 435 -4.48 28.25 -1.75
N VAL A 436 -4.73 28.45 -3.04
CA VAL A 436 -6.06 28.55 -3.64
C VAL A 436 -6.26 27.64 -4.85
N GLY A 437 -5.22 26.94 -5.28
CA GLY A 437 -5.31 26.00 -6.39
C GLY A 437 -3.97 25.41 -6.77
N MET A 438 -4.02 24.48 -7.72
CA MET A 438 -2.87 23.81 -8.32
C MET A 438 -3.07 23.59 -9.81
N ALA A 439 -1.97 23.36 -10.53
CA ALA A 439 -1.95 22.86 -11.90
C ALA A 439 -0.76 21.92 -12.09
N VAL A 440 -0.87 20.97 -13.02
CA VAL A 440 0.09 19.89 -13.26
C VAL A 440 0.82 20.10 -14.57
N THR A 441 2.07 19.63 -14.68
CA THR A 441 2.81 19.58 -15.94
C THR A 441 2.18 18.58 -16.91
N SER A 442 2.39 18.76 -18.21
CA SER A 442 1.74 17.93 -19.25
C SER A 442 2.27 16.47 -19.31
N ASP A 443 3.29 16.16 -18.55
CA ASP A 443 3.92 14.83 -18.46
C ASP A 443 3.79 14.19 -17.07
N ASP A 444 2.96 14.81 -16.20
CA ASP A 444 2.68 14.35 -14.83
C ASP A 444 3.90 14.28 -13.89
N ARG A 445 5.03 14.97 -14.25
CA ARG A 445 6.27 14.95 -13.48
C ARG A 445 6.47 16.13 -12.56
N GLY A 446 5.47 16.98 -12.42
CA GLY A 446 5.52 18.13 -11.55
C GLY A 446 4.20 18.89 -11.48
N TYR A 447 4.13 19.82 -10.55
CA TYR A 447 2.97 20.70 -10.37
C TYR A 447 3.35 22.04 -9.78
N TRP A 448 2.46 23.00 -9.99
CA TRP A 448 2.51 24.31 -9.36
C TRP A 448 1.38 24.45 -8.34
N LEU A 449 1.67 25.07 -7.20
CA LEU A 449 0.67 25.57 -6.27
C LEU A 449 0.63 27.08 -6.36
N VAL A 450 -0.56 27.66 -6.34
CA VAL A 450 -0.76 29.11 -6.35
C VAL A 450 -1.36 29.60 -5.05
N ALA A 451 -0.75 30.61 -4.43
CA ALA A 451 -1.28 31.30 -3.27
C ALA A 451 -2.20 32.47 -3.69
N SER A 452 -3.03 32.98 -2.77
CA SER A 452 -4.00 34.03 -3.06
C SER A 452 -3.37 35.41 -3.37
N ASP A 453 -2.08 35.61 -3.10
CA ASP A 453 -1.29 36.78 -3.56
C ASP A 453 -0.63 36.52 -4.93
N GLY A 454 -0.86 35.34 -5.51
CA GLY A 454 -0.26 34.86 -6.76
C GLY A 454 1.19 34.41 -6.60
N GLY A 455 1.64 34.13 -5.37
CA GLY A 455 2.88 33.39 -5.11
C GLY A 455 2.78 32.00 -5.71
N ILE A 456 3.84 31.55 -6.38
CA ILE A 456 3.92 30.23 -7.04
C ILE A 456 4.96 29.37 -6.34
N PHE A 457 4.60 28.13 -6.07
CA PHE A 457 5.49 27.08 -5.58
C PHE A 457 5.54 25.95 -6.62
N SER A 458 6.75 25.62 -7.08
CA SER A 458 7.00 24.64 -8.14
C SER A 458 7.61 23.39 -7.54
N PHE A 459 7.10 22.22 -7.92
CA PHE A 459 7.57 20.92 -7.48
C PHE A 459 7.80 19.97 -8.67
N GLY A 460 8.72 19.02 -8.52
CA GLY A 460 9.11 18.13 -9.60
C GLY A 460 9.82 18.91 -10.72
N ASP A 461 9.43 18.66 -11.95
CA ASP A 461 9.96 19.35 -13.14
C ASP A 461 9.19 20.63 -13.50
N ALA A 462 8.16 21.00 -12.71
CA ALA A 462 7.39 22.21 -12.91
C ALA A 462 8.27 23.46 -12.80
N ARG A 463 8.48 24.13 -13.94
CA ARG A 463 9.37 25.29 -14.02
C ARG A 463 8.70 26.54 -13.42
N PHE A 464 9.45 27.30 -12.63
CA PHE A 464 9.00 28.62 -12.20
C PHE A 464 9.22 29.65 -13.33
N ASP A 465 8.13 30.21 -13.85
CA ASP A 465 8.15 31.19 -14.93
C ASP A 465 7.73 32.61 -14.49
N GLY A 466 7.48 32.79 -13.17
CA GLY A 466 7.16 34.07 -12.55
C GLY A 466 5.95 34.02 -11.62
N SER A 467 5.71 35.08 -10.88
CA SER A 467 4.61 35.18 -9.91
C SER A 467 4.18 36.63 -9.69
N THR A 468 3.00 36.82 -9.09
CA THR A 468 2.55 38.13 -8.64
C THR A 468 2.74 38.34 -7.11
N GLY A 469 3.35 37.37 -6.41
CA GLY A 469 3.53 37.41 -4.95
C GLY A 469 4.39 38.59 -4.41
N GLY A 470 5.10 39.30 -5.29
CA GLY A 470 5.89 40.48 -4.93
C GLY A 470 5.23 41.82 -5.29
N ILE A 471 4.01 41.83 -5.86
CA ILE A 471 3.30 43.04 -6.25
C ILE A 471 1.95 43.16 -5.55
N HIS A 472 1.48 44.39 -5.39
CA HIS A 472 0.15 44.62 -4.84
C HIS A 472 -0.92 44.33 -5.88
N LEU A 473 -1.80 43.38 -5.59
CA LEU A 473 -2.97 43.07 -6.41
C LEU A 473 -4.20 43.81 -5.94
N ASN A 474 -5.05 44.29 -6.85
CA ASN A 474 -6.34 44.89 -6.51
C ASN A 474 -7.30 43.88 -5.89
N GLN A 475 -7.25 42.65 -6.34
CA GLN A 475 -8.05 41.52 -5.86
C GLN A 475 -7.21 40.23 -5.76
N PRO A 476 -7.55 39.33 -4.83
CA PRO A 476 -6.78 38.09 -4.68
C PRO A 476 -6.89 37.18 -5.90
N VAL A 477 -5.84 36.39 -6.14
CA VAL A 477 -5.85 35.25 -7.07
C VAL A 477 -6.78 34.18 -6.49
N VAL A 478 -7.57 33.55 -7.37
CA VAL A 478 -8.57 32.52 -7.03
C VAL A 478 -8.39 31.22 -7.83
N GLY A 479 -7.45 31.19 -8.77
CA GLY A 479 -7.17 29.97 -9.54
C GLY A 479 -6.02 30.15 -10.51
N MET A 480 -5.60 29.02 -11.08
CA MET A 480 -4.59 28.92 -12.13
C MET A 480 -4.95 27.85 -13.15
N ALA A 481 -4.34 27.94 -14.33
CA ALA A 481 -4.36 26.89 -15.34
C ALA A 481 -2.99 26.82 -16.05
N ALA A 482 -2.47 25.61 -16.29
CA ALA A 482 -1.27 25.39 -17.06
C ALA A 482 -1.54 25.52 -18.58
N THR A 483 -0.50 25.85 -19.36
CA THR A 483 -0.56 25.74 -20.82
C THR A 483 -0.51 24.27 -21.23
N PRO A 484 -1.07 23.89 -22.41
CA PRO A 484 -1.03 22.50 -22.89
C PRO A 484 0.39 21.94 -23.06
N GLY A 485 1.37 22.83 -23.26
CA GLY A 485 2.78 22.45 -23.36
C GLY A 485 3.52 22.34 -22.02
N GLY A 486 2.85 22.63 -20.90
CA GLY A 486 3.46 22.59 -19.56
C GLY A 486 4.61 23.59 -19.36
N ARG A 487 4.69 24.66 -20.20
CA ARG A 487 5.79 25.64 -20.16
C ARG A 487 5.36 27.02 -19.71
N GLY A 488 4.18 27.13 -19.12
CA GLY A 488 3.64 28.37 -18.63
C GLY A 488 2.29 28.16 -17.99
N TYR A 489 1.77 29.22 -17.41
CA TYR A 489 0.48 29.19 -16.70
C TYR A 489 -0.18 30.58 -16.67
N TRP A 490 -1.49 30.58 -16.54
CA TRP A 490 -2.30 31.75 -16.25
C TRP A 490 -2.74 31.74 -14.80
N LEU A 491 -2.78 32.93 -14.17
CA LEU A 491 -3.43 33.15 -12.90
C LEU A 491 -4.65 34.04 -13.13
N VAL A 492 -5.73 33.78 -12.42
CA VAL A 492 -6.94 34.61 -12.44
C VAL A 492 -7.20 35.21 -11.07
N ALA A 493 -7.40 36.53 -11.01
CA ALA A 493 -7.86 37.22 -9.82
C ALA A 493 -9.39 37.26 -9.75
N SER A 494 -9.96 37.55 -8.57
CA SER A 494 -11.41 37.55 -8.36
C SER A 494 -12.15 38.69 -9.09
N ASP A 495 -11.44 39.73 -9.57
CA ASP A 495 -11.97 40.75 -10.49
C ASP A 495 -11.87 40.34 -11.98
N GLY A 496 -11.36 39.12 -12.24
CA GLY A 496 -11.11 38.60 -13.56
C GLY A 496 -9.85 39.14 -14.24
N GLY A 497 -8.95 39.77 -13.47
CA GLY A 497 -7.60 40.07 -13.91
C GLY A 497 -6.83 38.81 -14.26
N ILE A 498 -6.15 38.76 -15.40
CA ILE A 498 -5.36 37.62 -15.86
C ILE A 498 -3.88 38.00 -15.85
N PHE A 499 -3.06 37.12 -15.29
CA PHE A 499 -1.60 37.20 -15.35
C PHE A 499 -1.07 35.98 -16.09
N SER A 500 -0.19 36.23 -17.08
CA SER A 500 0.36 35.20 -17.97
C SER A 500 1.86 35.05 -17.72
N PHE A 501 2.33 33.81 -17.54
CA PHE A 501 3.74 33.51 -17.28
C PHE A 501 4.23 32.41 -18.25
N GLY A 502 5.53 32.40 -18.55
CA GLY A 502 6.14 31.44 -19.45
C GLY A 502 5.62 31.61 -20.89
N ASP A 503 5.17 30.52 -21.52
CA ASP A 503 4.58 30.53 -22.86
C ASP A 503 3.07 30.83 -22.88
N ALA A 504 2.49 31.12 -21.69
CA ALA A 504 1.07 31.45 -21.58
C ALA A 504 0.74 32.78 -22.27
N ARG A 505 0.03 32.71 -23.38
CA ARG A 505 -0.36 33.90 -24.16
C ARG A 505 -1.56 34.60 -23.50
N PHE A 506 -1.50 35.92 -23.39
CA PHE A 506 -2.63 36.73 -22.92
C PHE A 506 -3.71 36.83 -24.01
N TYR A 507 -4.96 36.48 -23.65
CA TYR A 507 -6.12 36.53 -24.57
C TYR A 507 -7.17 37.56 -24.13
N GLY A 508 -6.93 38.30 -23.05
CA GLY A 508 -7.84 39.31 -22.50
C GLY A 508 -8.21 39.04 -21.07
N SER A 509 -8.85 39.99 -20.42
CA SER A 509 -9.28 39.90 -19.04
C SER A 509 -10.53 40.73 -18.77
N THR A 510 -11.22 40.46 -17.67
CA THR A 510 -12.35 41.28 -17.17
C THR A 510 -11.95 42.25 -16.05
N GLY A 511 -10.67 42.31 -15.68
CA GLY A 511 -10.16 43.13 -14.58
C GLY A 511 -10.40 44.65 -14.72
N GLY A 512 -10.87 45.14 -15.87
CA GLY A 512 -11.23 46.52 -16.09
C GLY A 512 -12.75 46.82 -16.19
N ILE A 513 -13.61 45.81 -15.99
CA ILE A 513 -15.05 45.92 -16.07
C ILE A 513 -15.71 45.59 -14.74
N HIS A 514 -16.88 46.19 -14.48
CA HIS A 514 -17.67 45.89 -13.29
C HIS A 514 -18.33 44.50 -13.41
N LEU A 515 -18.04 43.60 -12.49
CA LEU A 515 -18.66 42.26 -12.40
C LEU A 515 -19.75 42.27 -11.34
N ASN A 516 -20.89 41.63 -11.60
CA ASN A 516 -21.97 41.49 -10.60
C ASN A 516 -21.57 40.55 -9.45
N GLN A 517 -20.70 39.57 -9.72
CA GLN A 517 -20.12 38.63 -8.75
C GLN A 517 -18.66 38.38 -9.08
N PRO A 518 -17.82 38.04 -8.09
CA PRO A 518 -16.42 37.77 -8.33
C PRO A 518 -16.22 36.50 -9.17
N VAL A 519 -15.14 36.46 -9.93
CA VAL A 519 -14.62 35.24 -10.54
C VAL A 519 -14.16 34.29 -9.43
N VAL A 520 -14.46 33.00 -9.55
CA VAL A 520 -14.14 31.96 -8.55
C VAL A 520 -13.17 30.90 -9.03
N GLY A 521 -12.80 30.92 -10.33
CA GLY A 521 -11.87 29.97 -10.92
C GLY A 521 -11.72 30.14 -12.42
N MET A 522 -10.85 29.34 -13.03
CA MET A 522 -10.66 29.25 -14.47
C MET A 522 -10.39 27.83 -14.89
N ALA A 523 -10.58 27.55 -16.18
CA ALA A 523 -10.10 26.33 -16.85
C ALA A 523 -9.24 26.74 -18.04
N GLY A 524 -8.18 25.98 -18.29
CA GLY A 524 -7.38 26.04 -19.49
C GLY A 524 -7.77 24.93 -20.48
N PRO A 525 -7.16 24.90 -21.67
CA PRO A 525 -7.36 23.87 -22.69
C PRO A 525 -6.73 22.54 -22.29
#